data_d18265ba24583952124703dce394f603
#
_entry.id   d18265ba24583952124703dce394f603
#
_cell.length_a   1.000
_cell.length_b   1.000
_cell.length_c   1.000
_cell.angle_alpha   90.00
_cell.angle_beta   90.00
_cell.angle_gamma   90.00
#
_symmetry.space_group_name_H-M   'P 1'
#
loop_
_entity.id
_entity.type
_entity.pdbx_description
1 polymer ?
#
loop_
_entity_poly.entity_id
_entity_poly.type
_entity_poly.pdbx_seq_one_letter_code
_entity_poly.pdbx_strand_id
1 'polypeptide(L)'
;MDIFASGIVLTATENSCLLHMVPDAEAWVTSTISEKAQLRRDALIEEWRPVLYADASVTELPANSNDLATLILARSDYKTRLQQDSAADPVRATSTTQKDKYDAVTRSGSTVTLFSSGITIVDLSGNVILAYVQNLEEWVIGALMGQVNRGKKKMIAKYEPIIRADASVTTMPGTEDGLITMILARADYVRGG
;
A
#
# COMPACT_ATOMS: atom_id res chain seq x y z
N MET A 1 14.07 -7.98 5.26
CA MET A 1 13.65 -6.57 5.45
C MET A 1 12.33 -6.56 6.21
N ASP A 2 12.30 -5.89 7.36
CA ASP A 2 11.08 -5.76 8.16
C ASP A 2 10.51 -4.35 8.01
N ILE A 3 9.18 -4.26 7.90
CA ILE A 3 8.42 -3.01 7.86
C ILE A 3 7.30 -3.04 8.90
N PHE A 4 6.83 -1.89 9.33
CA PHE A 4 5.77 -1.73 10.33
C PHE A 4 6.03 -2.48 11.64
N ALA A 5 7.20 -2.30 12.25
CA ALA A 5 7.56 -2.96 13.52
C ALA A 5 6.50 -2.81 14.65
N SER A 6 5.70 -1.73 14.61
CA SER A 6 4.60 -1.45 15.55
C SER A 6 3.21 -1.67 14.92
N GLY A 7 3.15 -2.24 13.72
CA GLY A 7 1.90 -2.41 12.97
C GLY A 7 1.36 -1.14 12.34
N ILE A 8 0.19 -1.25 11.75
CA ILE A 8 -0.59 -0.15 11.16
C ILE A 8 -1.88 0.00 11.94
N VAL A 9 -2.11 1.17 12.53
CA VAL A 9 -3.31 1.44 13.33
C VAL A 9 -4.39 2.06 12.44
N LEU A 10 -5.57 1.46 12.42
CA LEU A 10 -6.77 1.96 11.75
C LEU A 10 -7.87 2.25 12.77
N THR A 11 -8.74 3.21 12.53
CA THR A 11 -9.99 3.32 13.27
C THR A 11 -10.88 2.10 12.97
N ALA A 12 -11.84 1.80 13.84
CA ALA A 12 -12.81 0.74 13.58
C ALA A 12 -13.59 0.96 12.28
N THR A 13 -13.89 2.23 11.95
CA THR A 13 -14.54 2.62 10.69
C THR A 13 -13.64 2.37 9.49
N GLU A 14 -12.37 2.80 9.52
CA GLU A 14 -11.39 2.54 8.46
C GLU A 14 -11.21 1.04 8.23
N ASN A 15 -11.06 0.27 9.31
CA ASN A 15 -10.93 -1.18 9.22
C ASN A 15 -12.18 -1.84 8.62
N SER A 16 -13.37 -1.40 8.99
CA SER A 16 -14.62 -1.92 8.41
C SER A 16 -14.73 -1.61 6.92
N CYS A 17 -14.33 -0.41 6.50
CA CYS A 17 -14.27 -0.02 5.09
C CYS A 17 -13.23 -0.84 4.31
N LEU A 18 -12.07 -1.10 4.92
CA LEU A 18 -11.05 -1.97 4.34
C LEU A 18 -11.58 -3.39 4.15
N LEU A 19 -12.16 -3.98 5.20
CA LEU A 19 -12.71 -5.33 5.18
C LEU A 19 -13.95 -5.48 4.29
N HIS A 20 -14.61 -4.38 3.92
CA HIS A 20 -15.65 -4.40 2.89
C HIS A 20 -15.07 -4.65 1.48
N MET A 21 -13.81 -4.26 1.24
CA MET A 21 -13.11 -4.45 -0.03
C MET A 21 -12.26 -5.71 -0.06
N VAL A 22 -11.58 -6.01 1.06
CA VAL A 22 -10.64 -7.13 1.19
C VAL A 22 -10.96 -7.89 2.48
N PRO A 23 -11.41 -9.16 2.37
CA PRO A 23 -11.83 -9.94 3.55
C PRO A 23 -10.72 -10.17 4.57
N ASP A 24 -9.48 -10.32 4.11
CA ASP A 24 -8.26 -10.47 4.90
C ASP A 24 -7.23 -9.43 4.45
N ALA A 25 -7.08 -8.39 5.27
CA ALA A 25 -6.20 -7.27 4.93
C ALA A 25 -4.71 -7.65 4.98
N GLU A 26 -4.31 -8.54 5.89
CA GLU A 26 -2.92 -8.96 6.04
C GLU A 26 -2.49 -9.87 4.89
N ALA A 27 -3.32 -10.86 4.54
CA ALA A 27 -3.09 -11.70 3.38
C ALA A 27 -3.07 -10.87 2.08
N TRP A 28 -3.97 -9.88 1.96
CA TRP A 28 -4.01 -9.01 0.78
C TRP A 28 -2.75 -8.16 0.64
N VAL A 29 -2.24 -7.57 1.72
CA VAL A 29 -0.99 -6.78 1.68
C VAL A 29 0.18 -7.67 1.28
N THR A 30 0.32 -8.84 1.89
CA THR A 30 1.40 -9.79 1.60
C THR A 30 1.38 -10.24 0.13
N SER A 31 0.21 -10.59 -0.39
CA SER A 31 0.02 -10.93 -1.81
C SER A 31 0.36 -9.75 -2.72
N THR A 32 -0.14 -8.55 -2.40
CA THR A 32 0.11 -7.33 -3.17
C THR A 32 1.60 -6.98 -3.24
N ILE A 33 2.33 -7.13 -2.12
CA ILE A 33 3.80 -6.95 -2.08
C ILE A 33 4.48 -7.96 -3.00
N SER A 34 4.10 -9.24 -2.92
CA SER A 34 4.70 -10.31 -3.72
C SER A 34 4.46 -10.11 -5.22
N GLU A 35 3.22 -9.82 -5.62
CA GLU A 35 2.85 -9.53 -7.01
C GLU A 35 3.59 -8.29 -7.54
N LYS A 36 3.66 -7.22 -6.73
CA LYS A 36 4.36 -6.01 -7.11
C LYS A 36 5.86 -6.24 -7.26
N ALA A 37 6.47 -7.01 -6.35
CA ALA A 37 7.88 -7.36 -6.43
C ALA A 37 8.19 -8.14 -7.72
N GLN A 38 7.34 -9.10 -8.09
CA GLN A 38 7.50 -9.85 -9.34
C GLN A 38 7.44 -8.93 -10.56
N LEU A 39 6.41 -8.12 -10.69
CA LEU A 39 6.26 -7.16 -11.79
C LEU A 39 7.43 -6.19 -11.86
N ARG A 40 7.91 -5.70 -10.72
CA ARG A 40 9.02 -4.75 -10.66
C ARG A 40 10.36 -5.39 -10.95
N ARG A 41 10.56 -6.64 -10.53
CA ARG A 41 11.75 -7.42 -10.91
C ARG A 41 11.84 -7.57 -12.42
N ASP A 42 10.76 -7.96 -13.06
CA ASP A 42 10.74 -8.19 -14.50
C ASP A 42 11.00 -6.86 -15.26
N ALA A 43 10.37 -5.76 -14.82
CA ALA A 43 10.63 -4.43 -15.38
C ALA A 43 12.07 -3.96 -15.17
N LEU A 44 12.66 -4.19 -13.99
CA LEU A 44 14.06 -3.86 -13.69
C LEU A 44 15.02 -4.61 -14.60
N ILE A 45 14.76 -5.90 -14.81
CA ILE A 45 15.58 -6.73 -15.70
C ILE A 45 15.52 -6.21 -17.14
N GLU A 46 14.33 -5.90 -17.66
CA GLU A 46 14.18 -5.37 -19.03
C GLU A 46 14.87 -4.01 -19.18
N GLU A 47 14.78 -3.14 -18.18
CA GLU A 47 15.46 -1.83 -18.20
C GLU A 47 16.99 -1.97 -18.22
N TRP A 48 17.53 -2.91 -17.43
CA TRP A 48 18.99 -3.07 -17.26
C TRP A 48 19.64 -4.05 -18.23
N ARG A 49 18.87 -4.87 -18.93
CA ARG A 49 19.40 -5.86 -19.89
C ARG A 49 20.34 -5.25 -20.94
N PRO A 50 20.03 -4.12 -21.59
CA PRO A 50 20.96 -3.49 -22.53
C PRO A 50 22.27 -3.02 -21.87
N VAL A 51 22.19 -2.52 -20.63
CA VAL A 51 23.37 -2.07 -19.88
C VAL A 51 24.28 -3.26 -19.56
N LEU A 52 23.71 -4.39 -19.14
CA LEU A 52 24.48 -5.60 -18.84
C LEU A 52 25.14 -6.19 -20.09
N TYR A 53 24.46 -6.18 -21.24
CA TYR A 53 25.06 -6.65 -22.51
C TYR A 53 26.17 -5.75 -23.02
N ALA A 54 26.12 -4.44 -22.71
CA ALA A 54 27.16 -3.49 -23.11
C ALA A 54 28.37 -3.50 -22.16
N ASP A 55 28.26 -4.12 -20.99
CA ASP A 55 29.32 -4.16 -19.98
C ASP A 55 30.29 -5.32 -20.23
N ALA A 56 31.46 -5.02 -20.73
CA ALA A 56 32.50 -6.02 -21.02
C ALA A 56 32.99 -6.80 -19.76
N SER A 57 32.72 -6.33 -18.55
CA SER A 57 33.04 -7.03 -17.31
C SER A 57 32.03 -8.14 -16.98
N VAL A 58 30.85 -8.12 -17.57
CA VAL A 58 29.80 -9.13 -17.42
C VAL A 58 30.00 -10.22 -18.47
N THR A 59 30.73 -11.26 -18.12
CA THR A 59 31.05 -12.36 -19.04
C THR A 59 29.94 -13.39 -19.19
N GLU A 60 29.07 -13.51 -18.18
CA GLU A 60 27.94 -14.43 -18.17
C GLU A 60 26.75 -13.80 -17.43
N LEU A 61 25.55 -13.92 -18.00
CA LEU A 61 24.32 -13.46 -17.38
C LEU A 61 23.60 -14.63 -16.68
N PRO A 62 23.16 -14.46 -15.43
CA PRO A 62 22.35 -15.46 -14.77
C PRO A 62 21.08 -15.81 -15.56
N ALA A 63 20.79 -17.10 -15.67
CA ALA A 63 19.58 -17.57 -16.37
C ALA A 63 18.31 -17.34 -15.59
N ASN A 64 18.42 -17.22 -14.27
CA ASN A 64 17.26 -17.05 -13.38
C ASN A 64 17.06 -15.56 -13.04
N SER A 65 15.80 -15.12 -13.08
CA SER A 65 15.41 -13.71 -12.88
C SER A 65 15.79 -13.16 -11.49
N ASN A 66 15.82 -13.99 -10.44
CA ASN A 66 16.22 -13.52 -9.10
C ASN A 66 17.71 -13.20 -9.05
N ASP A 67 18.54 -14.07 -9.62
CA ASP A 67 19.99 -13.87 -9.64
C ASP A 67 20.35 -12.69 -10.53
N LEU A 68 19.64 -12.52 -11.66
CA LEU A 68 19.82 -11.39 -12.56
C LEU A 68 19.43 -10.06 -11.87
N ALA A 69 18.30 -10.03 -11.16
CA ALA A 69 17.92 -8.86 -10.36
C ALA A 69 18.92 -8.58 -9.25
N THR A 70 19.44 -9.61 -8.59
CA THR A 70 20.47 -9.47 -7.55
C THR A 70 21.77 -8.88 -8.15
N LEU A 71 22.18 -9.34 -9.33
CA LEU A 71 23.33 -8.79 -10.05
C LEU A 71 23.13 -7.28 -10.34
N ILE A 72 21.95 -6.88 -10.83
CA ILE A 72 21.62 -5.48 -11.10
C ILE A 72 21.69 -4.64 -9.84
N LEU A 73 21.04 -5.08 -8.76
CA LEU A 73 20.99 -4.37 -7.48
C LEU A 73 22.35 -4.22 -6.80
N ALA A 74 23.31 -5.11 -7.08
CA ALA A 74 24.66 -5.06 -6.56
C ALA A 74 25.61 -4.14 -7.33
N ARG A 75 25.20 -3.60 -8.47
CA ARG A 75 26.03 -2.72 -9.29
C ARG A 75 26.27 -1.37 -8.64
N SER A 76 27.45 -0.83 -8.82
CA SER A 76 27.84 0.49 -8.29
C SER A 76 27.12 1.66 -8.95
N ASP A 77 26.66 1.48 -10.18
CA ASP A 77 25.92 2.48 -10.96
C ASP A 77 24.37 2.37 -10.76
N TYR A 78 23.90 1.31 -10.09
CA TYR A 78 22.49 1.19 -9.69
C TYR A 78 22.12 2.22 -8.61
N LYS A 79 20.95 2.81 -8.76
CA LYS A 79 20.37 3.74 -7.76
C LYS A 79 18.92 3.40 -7.47
N THR A 80 18.56 3.39 -6.18
CA THR A 80 17.16 3.31 -5.76
C THR A 80 16.37 4.53 -6.21
N ARG A 81 15.05 4.44 -6.22
CA ARG A 81 14.17 5.57 -6.57
C ARG A 81 14.43 6.79 -5.69
N LEU A 82 14.62 6.59 -4.39
CA LEU A 82 14.94 7.69 -3.47
C LEU A 82 16.27 8.38 -3.85
N GLN A 83 17.31 7.61 -4.19
CA GLN A 83 18.59 8.17 -4.62
C GLN A 83 18.50 8.92 -5.95
N GLN A 84 17.69 8.43 -6.90
CA GLN A 84 17.44 9.09 -8.17
C GLN A 84 16.67 10.41 -7.96
N ASP A 85 15.59 10.40 -7.18
CA ASP A 85 14.79 11.59 -6.90
C ASP A 85 15.57 12.62 -6.07
N SER A 86 16.40 12.18 -5.11
CA SER A 86 17.26 13.08 -4.33
C SER A 86 18.33 13.77 -5.19
N ALA A 87 18.82 13.11 -6.21
CA ALA A 87 19.79 13.69 -7.15
C ALA A 87 19.12 14.66 -8.13
N ALA A 88 17.87 14.40 -8.53
CA ALA A 88 17.13 15.22 -9.49
C ALA A 88 16.45 16.44 -8.82
N ASP A 89 15.86 16.23 -7.64
CA ASP A 89 15.12 17.26 -6.89
C ASP A 89 15.14 16.94 -5.38
N PRO A 90 16.09 17.52 -4.61
CA PRO A 90 16.18 17.31 -3.18
C PRO A 90 14.92 17.74 -2.40
N VAL A 91 14.20 18.74 -2.88
CA VAL A 91 12.95 19.22 -2.24
C VAL A 91 11.85 18.16 -2.39
N ARG A 92 11.76 17.51 -3.54
CA ARG A 92 10.80 16.44 -3.78
C ARG A 92 11.06 15.20 -2.92
N ALA A 93 12.32 14.88 -2.68
CA ALA A 93 12.72 13.76 -1.82
C ALA A 93 12.32 13.96 -0.35
N THR A 94 12.15 15.22 0.09
CA THR A 94 11.75 15.61 1.45
C THR A 94 10.29 16.06 1.55
N SER A 95 9.51 15.94 0.48
CA SER A 95 8.09 16.33 0.49
C SER A 95 7.26 15.45 1.42
N THR A 96 6.15 16.00 1.95
CA THR A 96 5.20 15.28 2.82
C THR A 96 4.72 13.98 2.16
N THR A 97 5.02 12.86 2.77
CA THR A 97 4.73 11.53 2.28
C THR A 97 3.31 11.07 2.61
N GLN A 98 2.87 9.96 2.02
CA GLN A 98 1.60 9.32 2.41
C GLN A 98 1.67 8.82 3.86
N LYS A 99 2.86 8.38 4.31
CA LYS A 99 3.08 7.99 5.70
C LYS A 99 2.93 9.17 6.64
N ASP A 100 3.52 10.33 6.31
CA ASP A 100 3.37 11.54 7.12
C ASP A 100 1.91 11.97 7.23
N LYS A 101 1.17 11.92 6.12
CA LYS A 101 -0.28 12.20 6.12
C LYS A 101 -1.06 11.21 6.97
N TYR A 102 -0.69 9.94 6.92
CA TYR A 102 -1.30 8.89 7.74
C TYR A 102 -0.97 9.11 9.22
N ASP A 103 0.31 9.37 9.55
CA ASP A 103 0.77 9.57 10.94
C ASP A 103 0.20 10.86 11.54
N ALA A 104 -0.04 11.90 10.74
CA ALA A 104 -0.62 13.18 11.19
C ALA A 104 -2.11 13.05 11.59
N VAL A 105 -2.80 11.98 11.19
CA VAL A 105 -4.21 11.76 11.56
C VAL A 105 -4.29 11.20 12.98
N THR A 106 -4.84 12.00 13.90
CA THR A 106 -5.17 11.51 15.25
C THR A 106 -6.32 10.52 15.16
N ARG A 107 -6.02 9.26 15.47
CA ARG A 107 -7.03 8.18 15.54
C ARG A 107 -7.57 8.09 16.93
N SER A 108 -8.77 8.64 17.14
CA SER A 108 -9.51 8.57 18.40
C SER A 108 -10.61 7.52 18.33
N GLY A 109 -11.03 6.98 19.50
CA GLY A 109 -12.04 5.95 19.59
C GLY A 109 -11.49 4.53 19.48
N SER A 110 -12.33 3.58 19.08
CA SER A 110 -11.91 2.19 18.89
C SER A 110 -10.97 2.06 17.69
N THR A 111 -9.82 1.42 17.90
CA THR A 111 -8.81 1.19 16.88
C THR A 111 -8.54 -0.30 16.71
N VAL A 112 -8.01 -0.66 15.54
CA VAL A 112 -7.53 -2.00 15.19
C VAL A 112 -6.10 -1.87 14.67
N THR A 113 -5.19 -2.70 15.16
CA THR A 113 -3.81 -2.77 14.68
C THR A 113 -3.66 -3.96 13.73
N LEU A 114 -3.31 -3.69 12.49
CA LEU A 114 -2.87 -4.69 11.52
C LEU A 114 -1.37 -4.91 11.67
N PHE A 115 -0.90 -6.12 11.39
CA PHE A 115 0.54 -6.46 11.45
C PHE A 115 1.20 -6.09 12.78
N SER A 116 0.58 -6.44 13.90
CA SER A 116 1.08 -6.09 15.24
C SER A 116 2.53 -6.54 15.52
N SER A 117 3.03 -7.54 14.80
CA SER A 117 4.40 -8.05 14.82
C SER A 117 5.27 -7.57 13.66
N GLY A 118 4.79 -6.59 12.89
CA GLY A 118 5.43 -6.15 11.64
C GLY A 118 5.18 -7.10 10.47
N ILE A 119 5.75 -6.75 9.32
CA ILE A 119 5.76 -7.58 8.11
C ILE A 119 7.19 -7.87 7.73
N THR A 120 7.55 -9.17 7.64
CA THR A 120 8.85 -9.59 7.10
C THR A 120 8.75 -9.83 5.60
N ILE A 121 9.55 -9.12 4.84
CA ILE A 121 9.60 -9.20 3.37
C ILE A 121 10.95 -9.77 2.96
N VAL A 122 10.96 -10.66 1.99
CA VAL A 122 12.20 -11.15 1.36
C VAL A 122 12.99 -9.96 0.82
N ASP A 123 14.28 -9.85 1.17
CA ASP A 123 15.11 -8.68 0.85
C ASP A 123 15.12 -8.35 -0.65
N LEU A 124 15.23 -9.34 -1.51
CA LEU A 124 15.16 -9.14 -2.95
C LEU A 124 13.84 -8.47 -3.35
N SER A 125 12.70 -8.93 -2.82
CA SER A 125 11.39 -8.36 -3.11
C SER A 125 11.28 -6.90 -2.67
N GLY A 126 11.76 -6.58 -1.46
CA GLY A 126 11.82 -5.20 -0.97
C GLY A 126 12.69 -4.31 -1.86
N ASN A 127 13.89 -4.77 -2.20
CA ASN A 127 14.85 -4.00 -2.99
C ASN A 127 14.38 -3.75 -4.43
N VAL A 128 13.73 -4.71 -5.10
CA VAL A 128 13.17 -4.47 -6.45
C VAL A 128 11.98 -3.50 -6.42
N ILE A 129 11.21 -3.45 -5.34
CA ILE A 129 10.16 -2.43 -5.19
C ILE A 129 10.79 -1.05 -4.97
N LEU A 130 11.85 -0.94 -4.17
CA LEU A 130 12.57 0.31 -3.90
C LEU A 130 13.31 0.89 -5.13
N ALA A 131 13.44 0.13 -6.21
CA ALA A 131 13.84 0.66 -7.51
C ALA A 131 12.83 1.67 -8.08
N TYR A 132 11.57 1.59 -7.67
CA TYR A 132 10.44 2.35 -8.24
C TYR A 132 9.67 3.19 -7.23
N VAL A 133 9.82 2.93 -5.93
CA VAL A 133 9.21 3.71 -4.85
C VAL A 133 10.27 4.19 -3.87
N GLN A 134 10.08 5.36 -3.30
CA GLN A 134 11.05 5.94 -2.36
C GLN A 134 11.08 5.19 -1.02
N ASN A 135 9.91 4.73 -0.57
CA ASN A 135 9.72 4.08 0.72
C ASN A 135 8.63 3.00 0.61
N LEU A 136 8.95 1.80 1.10
CA LEU A 136 8.06 0.65 1.00
C LEU A 136 6.86 0.76 1.96
N GLU A 137 7.08 1.22 3.20
CA GLU A 137 6.00 1.46 4.16
C GLU A 137 4.99 2.49 3.63
N GLU A 138 5.48 3.60 3.09
CA GLU A 138 4.67 4.62 2.47
C GLU A 138 3.80 4.05 1.34
N TRP A 139 4.39 3.23 0.50
CA TRP A 139 3.66 2.60 -0.61
C TRP A 139 2.54 1.67 -0.10
N VAL A 140 2.82 0.84 0.92
CA VAL A 140 1.82 -0.06 1.53
C VAL A 140 0.70 0.73 2.20
N ILE A 141 1.03 1.78 2.97
CA ILE A 141 0.03 2.68 3.57
C ILE A 141 -0.85 3.30 2.50
N GLY A 142 -0.25 3.82 1.42
CA GLY A 142 -1.00 4.40 0.31
C GLY A 142 -1.95 3.38 -0.34
N ALA A 143 -1.52 2.13 -0.51
CA ALA A 143 -2.34 1.05 -1.05
C ALA A 143 -3.51 0.70 -0.13
N LEU A 144 -3.25 0.54 1.19
CA LEU A 144 -4.28 0.26 2.21
C LEU A 144 -5.31 1.38 2.29
N MET A 145 -4.87 2.63 2.43
CA MET A 145 -5.77 3.79 2.50
C MET A 145 -6.56 3.97 1.20
N GLY A 146 -5.98 3.58 0.07
CA GLY A 146 -6.70 3.50 -1.20
C GLY A 146 -7.86 2.49 -1.16
N GLN A 147 -7.70 1.34 -0.50
CA GLN A 147 -8.79 0.37 -0.30
C GLN A 147 -9.83 0.88 0.70
N VAL A 148 -9.39 1.48 1.82
CA VAL A 148 -10.29 2.13 2.79
C VAL A 148 -11.20 3.14 2.10
N ASN A 149 -10.63 4.05 1.31
CA ASN A 149 -11.38 5.08 0.60
C ASN A 149 -12.33 4.50 -0.47
N ARG A 150 -11.91 3.44 -1.16
CA ARG A 150 -12.81 2.72 -2.09
C ARG A 150 -13.97 2.06 -1.35
N GLY A 151 -13.69 1.44 -0.21
CA GLY A 151 -14.71 0.86 0.66
C GLY A 151 -15.71 1.89 1.15
N LYS A 152 -15.24 3.05 1.66
CA LYS A 152 -16.11 4.17 2.04
C LYS A 152 -17.05 4.56 0.90
N LYS A 153 -16.49 4.86 -0.27
CA LYS A 153 -17.28 5.28 -1.44
C LYS A 153 -18.31 4.22 -1.86
N LYS A 154 -17.91 2.94 -1.88
CA LYS A 154 -18.78 1.84 -2.26
C LYS A 154 -19.93 1.65 -1.26
N MET A 155 -19.63 1.69 0.04
CA MET A 155 -20.63 1.60 1.10
C MET A 155 -21.61 2.79 1.04
N ILE A 156 -21.12 4.02 0.90
CA ILE A 156 -21.95 5.22 0.81
C ILE A 156 -22.85 5.12 -0.44
N ALA A 157 -22.28 4.85 -1.61
CA ALA A 157 -23.04 4.76 -2.85
C ALA A 157 -24.17 3.73 -2.78
N LYS A 158 -23.96 2.60 -2.09
CA LYS A 158 -24.95 1.55 -1.94
C LYS A 158 -26.04 1.89 -0.91
N TYR A 159 -25.64 2.39 0.26
CA TYR A 159 -26.54 2.49 1.41
C TYR A 159 -27.12 3.88 1.66
N GLU A 160 -26.50 4.96 1.20
CA GLU A 160 -27.03 6.32 1.37
C GLU A 160 -28.44 6.48 0.78
N PRO A 161 -28.75 6.00 -0.45
CA PRO A 161 -30.11 6.06 -0.99
C PRO A 161 -31.12 5.29 -0.13
N ILE A 162 -30.72 4.14 0.43
CA ILE A 162 -31.57 3.31 1.29
C ILE A 162 -31.87 4.06 2.61
N ILE A 163 -30.84 4.68 3.22
CA ILE A 163 -31.00 5.44 4.45
C ILE A 163 -31.88 6.68 4.23
N ARG A 164 -31.72 7.38 3.10
CA ARG A 164 -32.57 8.53 2.75
C ARG A 164 -34.03 8.17 2.53
N ALA A 165 -34.30 6.96 2.06
CA ALA A 165 -35.64 6.44 1.88
C ALA A 165 -36.29 5.88 3.16
N ASP A 166 -35.49 5.67 4.21
CA ASP A 166 -35.93 5.10 5.49
C ASP A 166 -36.61 6.18 6.36
N ALA A 167 -37.91 6.12 6.47
CA ALA A 167 -38.70 7.09 7.25
C ALA A 167 -38.36 7.15 8.75
N SER A 168 -37.67 6.15 9.29
CA SER A 168 -37.18 6.15 10.66
C SER A 168 -35.93 7.01 10.88
N VAL A 169 -35.22 7.38 9.80
CA VAL A 169 -34.02 8.22 9.86
C VAL A 169 -34.44 9.69 9.76
N THR A 170 -34.46 10.37 10.88
CA THR A 170 -34.85 11.78 10.97
C THR A 170 -33.69 12.75 10.70
N THR A 171 -32.45 12.30 10.88
CA THR A 171 -31.25 13.14 10.70
C THR A 171 -30.13 12.35 10.03
N MET A 172 -29.58 12.92 8.96
CA MET A 172 -28.39 12.37 8.28
C MET A 172 -27.10 12.92 8.92
N PRO A 173 -26.08 12.08 9.13
CA PRO A 173 -24.78 12.55 9.56
C PRO A 173 -24.16 13.55 8.59
N GLY A 174 -23.53 14.61 9.12
CA GLY A 174 -22.87 15.64 8.31
C GLY A 174 -21.47 15.25 7.80
N THR A 175 -20.98 14.06 8.20
CA THR A 175 -19.65 13.56 7.81
C THR A 175 -19.75 12.17 7.18
N GLU A 176 -18.79 11.85 6.28
CA GLU A 176 -18.69 10.50 5.71
C GLU A 176 -18.52 9.41 6.78
N ASP A 177 -17.67 9.65 7.79
CA ASP A 177 -17.44 8.68 8.87
C ASP A 177 -18.69 8.45 9.73
N GLY A 178 -19.48 9.50 9.98
CA GLY A 178 -20.79 9.38 10.61
C GLY A 178 -21.76 8.54 9.77
N LEU A 179 -21.78 8.76 8.48
CA LEU A 179 -22.61 7.98 7.57
C LEU A 179 -22.18 6.51 7.51
N ILE A 180 -20.88 6.24 7.45
CA ILE A 180 -20.36 4.86 7.53
C ILE A 180 -20.74 4.20 8.86
N THR A 181 -20.63 4.91 9.98
CA THR A 181 -21.05 4.38 11.29
C THR A 181 -22.54 4.01 11.29
N MET A 182 -23.38 4.84 10.70
CA MET A 182 -24.81 4.55 10.54
C MET A 182 -25.05 3.33 9.64
N ILE A 183 -24.31 3.21 8.52
CA ILE A 183 -24.39 2.04 7.62
C ILE A 183 -24.02 0.76 8.37
N LEU A 184 -22.92 0.77 9.13
CA LEU A 184 -22.44 -0.40 9.88
C LEU A 184 -23.41 -0.86 10.98
N ALA A 185 -24.22 0.05 11.51
CA ALA A 185 -25.24 -0.26 12.51
C ALA A 185 -26.53 -0.85 11.92
N ARG A 186 -26.71 -0.86 10.60
CA ARG A 186 -27.92 -1.38 9.97
C ARG A 186 -27.98 -2.91 9.98
N ALA A 187 -29.16 -3.43 10.22
CA ALA A 187 -29.41 -4.89 10.21
C ALA A 187 -29.24 -5.52 8.80
N ASP A 188 -29.44 -4.71 7.74
CA ASP A 188 -29.31 -5.13 6.33
C ASP A 188 -27.89 -4.89 5.75
N TYR A 189 -26.95 -4.42 6.56
CA TYR A 189 -25.57 -4.28 6.12
C TYR A 189 -24.93 -5.65 5.85
N VAL A 190 -24.35 -5.81 4.66
CA VAL A 190 -23.60 -7.00 4.25
C VAL A 190 -22.18 -6.61 3.85
N ARG A 191 -21.21 -7.23 4.51
CA ARG A 191 -19.79 -7.05 4.19
C ARG A 191 -19.48 -7.61 2.80
N GLY A 192 -18.75 -6.86 1.96
CA GLY A 192 -18.33 -7.30 0.63
C GLY A 192 -19.44 -7.33 -0.41
N GLY A 193 -20.60 -6.74 -0.11
CA GLY A 193 -21.75 -6.66 -1.00
C GLY A 193 -21.66 -5.57 -2.10
#